data_717ef083605671a29d9c1d19507b784b
#
_entry.id   717ef083605671a29d9c1d19507b784b
#
_cell.length_a   1.000
_cell.length_b   1.000
_cell.length_c   1.000
_cell.angle_alpha   90.00
_cell.angle_beta   90.00
_cell.angle_gamma   90.00
#
_symmetry.space_group_name_H-M   'P 1'
#
loop_
_entity.id
_entity.type
_entity.pdbx_description
1 polymer ?
#
loop_
_entity_poly.entity_id
_entity_poly.type
_entity_poly.pdbx_seq_one_letter_code
_entity_poly.pdbx_strand_id
1 'polypeptide(L)'
;MPGLNLTRDEAIERASIIKRVHSYHIFLDLRTDQDVFASNVEIRFDAQEGASTFIDAITSSVKSINLNGEELSTDLADGERIQLPNLAAENVLKIEAEMFYTNTGEGLHRFVDPADGEIYLYSQFEVPDSRRVFPVFEQPDLKATFEFEVRVPSHWVVVSNQPEVKVEPKDCGCGRANTWYFKPTPRMSSYITAIVAGPYEKITSELTNSEGRVIPLGVYARKSLMPFVDAEDMFELTRQGFEFYEEQFKTPYPFEKYDQLFVPEFNAGAMENAGCVTYLETYVFRSKVAEALRERRAITVLHELAHMWFGDLVTMKWWNDLWLNESFAEFMSTLAAAENTRYAKEAWATFSASEKTWAYRQDQLSSTHPIVAEIRDLADVQVNFDGITYAKGASVLRQMVAWVGQENFMAALKVYFDKHSWGNTVLDDLLVELERTSGRDVRAWSAKWLETAGVNTLAVEVENDEAGNISSLGIRQSYAEGFETLRPHRAVIGLYNLVDGKLTRTDRIELDIDGELTVVEEAIGKKRPDLLLLNDEDLAYAKIRLDERSIETAIKHLGDIDSSVARGVVWGSLWDTVRDAQMPARKYVDLVLNNIGKETNSTALRTQINNLSATLHSFVAPEAREETRHRAADR
;
A
#
# COMPACT_ATOMS: atom_id res chain seq x y z
N MET A 1 -13.85 3.71 25.03
CA MET A 1 -14.09 2.36 24.46
C MET A 1 -14.12 2.53 22.96
N PRO A 2 -13.54 1.63 22.16
CA PRO A 2 -13.72 1.73 20.70
C PRO A 2 -15.21 1.69 20.41
N GLY A 3 -15.65 2.52 19.44
CA GLY A 3 -17.02 2.64 19.02
C GLY A 3 -17.60 1.34 18.47
N LEU A 4 -18.92 1.29 18.26
CA LEU A 4 -19.58 0.18 17.58
C LEU A 4 -19.06 0.12 16.15
N ASN A 5 -18.28 -0.92 15.82
CA ASN A 5 -17.79 -1.12 14.47
C ASN A 5 -18.97 -1.47 13.54
N LEU A 6 -18.98 -0.85 12.36
CA LEU A 6 -19.91 -1.22 11.31
C LEU A 6 -19.60 -2.65 10.85
N THR A 7 -20.59 -3.53 10.95
CA THR A 7 -20.50 -4.89 10.41
C THR A 7 -20.84 -4.91 8.92
N ARG A 8 -20.39 -5.94 8.21
CA ARG A 8 -20.72 -6.14 6.79
C ARG A 8 -22.22 -6.25 6.56
N ASP A 9 -22.93 -6.94 7.44
CA ASP A 9 -24.38 -7.11 7.33
C ASP A 9 -25.10 -5.78 7.51
N GLU A 10 -24.72 -4.95 8.49
CA GLU A 10 -25.24 -3.59 8.66
C GLU A 10 -24.93 -2.71 7.44
N ALA A 11 -23.75 -2.82 6.85
CA ALA A 11 -23.36 -2.07 5.65
C ALA A 11 -24.25 -2.46 4.45
N ILE A 12 -24.52 -3.75 4.26
CA ILE A 12 -25.42 -4.25 3.21
C ILE A 12 -26.84 -3.75 3.44
N GLU A 13 -27.34 -3.83 4.68
CA GLU A 13 -28.68 -3.33 5.04
C GLU A 13 -28.76 -1.84 4.78
N ARG A 14 -27.78 -1.04 5.28
CA ARG A 14 -27.75 0.41 5.09
C ARG A 14 -27.71 0.79 3.61
N ALA A 15 -26.89 0.12 2.80
CA ALA A 15 -26.83 0.35 1.35
C ALA A 15 -28.13 -0.04 0.63
N SER A 16 -28.94 -0.94 1.20
CA SER A 16 -30.27 -1.26 0.66
C SER A 16 -31.30 -0.14 0.93
N ILE A 17 -31.13 0.59 2.03
CA ILE A 17 -31.99 1.70 2.47
C ILE A 17 -31.54 3.01 1.80
N ILE A 18 -30.27 3.37 1.92
CA ILE A 18 -29.69 4.60 1.33
C ILE A 18 -29.43 4.34 -0.15
N LYS A 19 -30.20 5.00 -1.01
CA LYS A 19 -30.10 4.83 -2.46
C LYS A 19 -28.95 5.63 -3.06
N ARG A 20 -28.71 6.83 -2.53
CA ARG A 20 -27.66 7.73 -2.97
C ARG A 20 -27.39 8.78 -1.91
N VAL A 21 -26.14 8.99 -1.57
CA VAL A 21 -25.72 10.20 -0.86
C VAL A 21 -25.25 11.22 -1.90
N HIS A 22 -25.82 12.43 -1.89
CA HIS A 22 -25.50 13.47 -2.86
C HIS A 22 -24.30 14.30 -2.39
N SER A 23 -24.44 14.92 -1.19
CA SER A 23 -23.44 15.86 -0.69
C SER A 23 -23.40 15.94 0.83
N TYR A 24 -22.21 16.25 1.32
CA TYR A 24 -21.95 16.75 2.66
C TYR A 24 -21.49 18.21 2.56
N HIS A 25 -22.09 19.10 3.35
CA HIS A 25 -21.58 20.42 3.62
C HIS A 25 -21.18 20.47 5.09
N ILE A 26 -19.87 20.67 5.36
CA ILE A 26 -19.27 20.47 6.67
C ILE A 26 -18.61 21.75 7.13
N PHE A 27 -19.08 22.29 8.27
CA PHE A 27 -18.45 23.41 8.93
C PHE A 27 -17.72 22.94 10.20
N LEU A 28 -16.41 23.23 10.28
CA LEU A 28 -15.56 22.95 11.43
C LEU A 28 -15.06 24.24 12.06
N ASP A 29 -15.18 24.37 13.39
CA ASP A 29 -14.61 25.48 14.15
C ASP A 29 -13.44 24.98 15.01
N LEU A 30 -12.21 25.05 14.45
CA LEU A 30 -10.99 24.47 14.99
C LEU A 30 -10.22 25.45 15.87
N ARG A 31 -10.88 26.15 16.76
CA ARG A 31 -10.26 26.98 17.78
C ARG A 31 -9.77 26.15 18.94
N THR A 32 -8.57 26.41 19.42
CA THR A 32 -7.68 25.45 20.08
C THR A 32 -7.55 25.56 21.59
N ASP A 33 -8.39 26.31 22.23
CA ASP A 33 -8.42 26.50 23.69
C ASP A 33 -9.20 25.41 24.44
N GLN A 34 -9.73 24.42 23.72
CA GLN A 34 -10.56 23.33 24.26
C GLN A 34 -10.10 21.97 23.70
N ASP A 35 -10.52 20.90 24.36
CA ASP A 35 -10.27 19.50 23.91
C ASP A 35 -11.30 19.04 22.86
N VAL A 36 -12.26 19.88 22.53
CA VAL A 36 -13.33 19.63 21.56
C VAL A 36 -13.44 20.76 20.54
N PHE A 37 -14.05 20.46 19.40
CA PHE A 37 -14.35 21.43 18.35
C PHE A 37 -15.78 21.27 17.85
N ALA A 38 -16.36 22.35 17.32
CA ALA A 38 -17.69 22.29 16.74
C ALA A 38 -17.62 21.71 15.32
N SER A 39 -18.54 20.79 15.04
CA SER A 39 -18.75 20.17 13.73
C SER A 39 -20.24 20.25 13.38
N ASN A 40 -20.58 21.02 12.34
CA ASN A 40 -21.94 21.14 11.84
C ASN A 40 -21.99 20.57 10.43
N VAL A 41 -22.93 19.67 10.16
CA VAL A 41 -23.03 19.02 8.85
C VAL A 41 -24.46 19.12 8.29
N GLU A 42 -24.56 19.43 6.99
CA GLU A 42 -25.79 19.24 6.21
C GLU A 42 -25.54 18.13 5.19
N ILE A 43 -26.39 17.10 5.19
CA ILE A 43 -26.29 15.93 4.32
C ILE A 43 -27.55 15.83 3.47
N ARG A 44 -27.38 15.65 2.15
CA ARG A 44 -28.48 15.41 1.21
C ARG A 44 -28.37 14.02 0.64
N PHE A 45 -29.45 13.23 0.77
CA PHE A 45 -29.46 11.83 0.33
C PHE A 45 -30.86 11.33 -0.01
N ASP A 46 -30.91 10.33 -0.88
CA ASP A 46 -32.11 9.57 -1.23
C ASP A 46 -32.15 8.27 -0.45
N ALA A 47 -33.34 7.90 0.01
CA ALA A 47 -33.55 6.68 0.79
C ALA A 47 -34.86 5.96 0.40
N GLN A 48 -35.03 4.77 0.96
CA GLN A 48 -36.30 4.07 0.91
C GLN A 48 -37.30 4.77 1.87
N GLU A 49 -38.40 5.26 1.34
CA GLU A 49 -39.44 5.94 2.12
C GLU A 49 -39.99 5.05 3.25
N GLY A 50 -40.10 5.60 4.43
CA GLY A 50 -40.58 4.93 5.65
C GLY A 50 -39.54 4.01 6.31
N ALA A 51 -38.38 3.81 5.70
CA ALA A 51 -37.31 3.04 6.32
C ALA A 51 -36.60 3.81 7.45
N SER A 52 -35.87 3.11 8.27
CA SER A 52 -35.02 3.68 9.33
C SER A 52 -33.63 3.12 9.22
N THR A 53 -32.61 3.94 9.53
CA THR A 53 -31.20 3.55 9.55
C THR A 53 -30.45 4.38 10.59
N PHE A 54 -29.13 4.41 10.52
CA PHE A 54 -28.29 5.23 11.39
C PHE A 54 -27.18 5.91 10.60
N ILE A 55 -26.62 6.98 11.17
CA ILE A 55 -25.39 7.63 10.73
C ILE A 55 -24.32 7.50 11.81
N ASP A 56 -23.07 7.31 11.41
CA ASP A 56 -21.94 7.14 12.33
C ASP A 56 -21.45 8.52 12.82
N ALA A 57 -21.21 8.66 14.14
CA ALA A 57 -20.72 9.90 14.73
C ALA A 57 -20.17 9.65 16.14
N ILE A 58 -18.86 9.77 16.34
CA ILE A 58 -18.24 9.70 17.66
C ILE A 58 -18.16 11.13 18.21
N THR A 59 -19.10 11.46 19.11
CA THR A 59 -19.31 12.83 19.55
C THR A 59 -19.04 13.02 21.04
N SER A 60 -18.62 14.23 21.42
CA SER A 60 -18.65 14.68 22.81
C SER A 60 -20.08 15.04 23.24
N SER A 61 -20.80 15.71 22.32
CA SER A 61 -22.20 16.07 22.53
C SER A 61 -22.89 16.34 21.19
N VAL A 62 -24.20 16.08 21.10
CA VAL A 62 -25.04 16.46 19.98
C VAL A 62 -25.97 17.60 20.44
N LYS A 63 -25.93 18.74 19.73
CA LYS A 63 -26.69 19.93 20.09
C LYS A 63 -28.05 19.96 19.41
N SER A 64 -28.12 19.54 18.16
CA SER A 64 -29.38 19.45 17.41
C SER A 64 -29.31 18.39 16.32
N ILE A 65 -30.45 17.79 16.00
CA ILE A 65 -30.66 16.87 14.88
C ILE A 65 -31.91 17.31 14.16
N ASN A 66 -31.80 17.78 12.92
CA ASN A 66 -32.94 18.19 12.12
C ASN A 66 -33.02 17.32 10.85
N LEU A 67 -34.08 16.56 10.70
CA LEU A 67 -34.37 15.75 9.53
C LEU A 67 -35.56 16.32 8.77
N ASN A 68 -35.34 16.78 7.54
CA ASN A 68 -36.36 17.32 6.65
C ASN A 68 -37.16 18.52 7.25
N GLY A 69 -36.49 19.32 8.12
CA GLY A 69 -37.13 20.48 8.81
C GLY A 69 -37.79 20.14 10.14
N GLU A 70 -37.82 18.86 10.54
CA GLU A 70 -38.31 18.39 11.84
C GLU A 70 -37.13 18.20 12.82
N GLU A 71 -37.24 18.82 14.01
CA GLU A 71 -36.29 18.63 15.10
C GLU A 71 -36.54 17.28 15.78
N LEU A 72 -35.49 16.41 15.77
CA LEU A 72 -35.50 15.13 16.44
C LEU A 72 -34.88 15.23 17.84
N SER A 73 -35.24 14.28 18.73
CA SER A 73 -34.61 14.21 20.05
C SER A 73 -33.11 13.86 19.92
N THR A 74 -32.30 14.58 20.68
CA THR A 74 -30.86 14.24 20.80
C THR A 74 -30.61 12.91 21.52
N ASP A 75 -31.64 12.32 22.17
CA ASP A 75 -31.56 10.97 22.74
C ASP A 75 -31.42 9.86 21.66
N LEU A 76 -31.61 10.19 20.38
CA LEU A 76 -31.32 9.30 19.25
C LEU A 76 -29.82 9.10 19.00
N ALA A 77 -28.98 9.92 19.62
CA ALA A 77 -27.53 9.80 19.62
C ALA A 77 -27.06 9.04 20.87
N ASP A 78 -26.30 7.97 20.67
CA ASP A 78 -25.71 7.17 21.76
C ASP A 78 -24.22 7.51 22.02
N GLY A 79 -23.68 8.51 21.31
CA GLY A 79 -22.29 8.95 21.37
C GLY A 79 -21.41 8.34 20.27
N GLU A 80 -21.89 7.35 19.55
CA GLU A 80 -21.17 6.64 18.47
C GLU A 80 -21.99 6.58 17.17
N ARG A 81 -23.33 6.58 17.29
CA ARG A 81 -24.29 6.55 16.18
C ARG A 81 -25.46 7.49 16.48
N ILE A 82 -26.11 7.93 15.43
CA ILE A 82 -27.36 8.70 15.51
C ILE A 82 -28.42 7.96 14.71
N GLN A 83 -29.52 7.57 15.36
CA GLN A 83 -30.62 6.85 14.71
C GLN A 83 -31.45 7.81 13.84
N LEU A 84 -31.79 7.39 12.64
CA LEU A 84 -32.57 8.13 11.65
C LEU A 84 -33.88 7.39 11.35
N PRO A 85 -34.97 7.69 12.07
CA PRO A 85 -36.24 7.04 11.87
C PRO A 85 -37.03 7.62 10.69
N ASN A 86 -37.86 6.80 10.06
CA ASN A 86 -38.92 7.20 9.12
C ASN A 86 -38.45 8.15 8.01
N LEU A 87 -37.45 7.72 7.22
CA LEU A 87 -36.84 8.48 6.14
C LEU A 87 -37.86 8.79 5.03
N ALA A 88 -37.75 9.96 4.41
CA ALA A 88 -38.44 10.28 3.16
C ALA A 88 -37.67 9.70 1.95
N ALA A 89 -38.27 9.78 0.76
CA ALA A 89 -37.58 9.42 -0.49
C ALA A 89 -36.37 10.35 -0.75
N GLU A 90 -36.50 11.65 -0.47
CA GLU A 90 -35.43 12.64 -0.50
C GLU A 90 -35.26 13.24 0.89
N ASN A 91 -34.03 13.32 1.40
CA ASN A 91 -33.75 13.76 2.77
C ASN A 91 -32.71 14.88 2.82
N VAL A 92 -32.92 15.79 3.77
CA VAL A 92 -31.93 16.78 4.21
C VAL A 92 -31.77 16.61 5.71
N LEU A 93 -30.60 16.16 6.12
CA LEU A 93 -30.23 15.95 7.52
C LEU A 93 -29.23 17.03 7.94
N LYS A 94 -29.52 17.72 9.05
CA LYS A 94 -28.60 18.67 9.67
C LYS A 94 -28.29 18.22 11.08
N ILE A 95 -27.01 18.20 11.42
CA ILE A 95 -26.52 17.82 12.75
C ILE A 95 -25.54 18.89 13.22
N GLU A 96 -25.75 19.40 14.43
CA GLU A 96 -24.78 20.23 15.15
C GLU A 96 -24.21 19.42 16.32
N ALA A 97 -22.89 19.23 16.35
CA ALA A 97 -22.22 18.41 17.35
C ALA A 97 -20.90 19.03 17.83
N GLU A 98 -20.40 18.54 18.93
CA GLU A 98 -19.02 18.72 19.38
C GLU A 98 -18.27 17.41 19.26
N MET A 99 -17.10 17.48 18.63
CA MET A 99 -16.22 16.34 18.39
C MET A 99 -14.92 16.50 19.20
N PHE A 100 -14.20 15.40 19.44
CA PHE A 100 -12.94 15.42 20.18
C PHE A 100 -11.74 15.61 19.26
N TYR A 101 -10.77 16.45 19.67
CA TYR A 101 -9.41 16.30 19.18
C TYR A 101 -8.80 15.00 19.71
N THR A 102 -7.93 14.40 18.95
CA THR A 102 -7.21 13.20 19.35
C THR A 102 -5.70 13.47 19.46
N ASN A 103 -4.97 12.55 20.07
CA ASN A 103 -3.51 12.49 20.06
C ASN A 103 -3.02 11.06 19.77
N THR A 104 -3.86 10.27 19.09
CA THR A 104 -3.62 8.86 18.77
C THR A 104 -3.29 8.61 17.31
N GLY A 105 -3.30 9.66 16.47
CA GLY A 105 -3.11 9.53 15.03
C GLY A 105 -4.40 9.16 14.26
N GLU A 106 -5.56 9.15 14.92
CA GLU A 106 -6.87 8.83 14.34
C GLU A 106 -7.80 10.04 14.42
N GLY A 107 -8.75 10.17 13.51
CA GLY A 107 -9.69 11.31 13.47
C GLY A 107 -8.96 12.63 13.19
N LEU A 108 -9.13 13.65 14.04
CA LEU A 108 -8.40 14.92 13.95
C LEU A 108 -7.32 14.98 15.03
N HIS A 109 -6.11 14.63 14.65
CA HIS A 109 -4.95 14.61 15.55
C HIS A 109 -4.45 16.02 15.84
N ARG A 110 -4.19 16.31 17.12
CA ARG A 110 -3.71 17.60 17.63
C ARG A 110 -2.32 17.43 18.25
N PHE A 111 -1.35 18.07 17.64
CA PHE A 111 0.04 18.09 18.10
C PHE A 111 0.46 19.50 18.51
N VAL A 112 1.16 19.63 19.63
CA VAL A 112 1.80 20.89 20.06
C VAL A 112 3.30 20.75 19.84
N ASP A 113 3.85 21.51 18.91
CA ASP A 113 5.29 21.46 18.60
C ASP A 113 6.11 22.04 19.76
N PRO A 114 6.98 21.25 20.41
CA PRO A 114 7.82 21.75 21.49
C PRO A 114 8.88 22.76 21.02
N ALA A 115 9.12 22.88 19.71
CA ALA A 115 10.11 23.80 19.15
C ALA A 115 9.60 25.24 19.07
N ASP A 116 8.31 25.45 18.77
CA ASP A 116 7.70 26.78 18.61
C ASP A 116 6.47 27.03 19.47
N GLY A 117 5.92 25.97 20.12
CA GLY A 117 4.71 26.02 20.94
C GLY A 117 3.40 26.12 20.13
N GLU A 118 3.48 26.06 18.81
CA GLU A 118 2.34 26.11 17.91
C GLU A 118 1.58 24.77 17.83
N ILE A 119 0.33 24.85 17.44
CA ILE A 119 -0.54 23.67 17.27
C ILE A 119 -0.63 23.33 15.79
N TYR A 120 -0.45 22.04 15.49
CA TYR A 120 -0.57 21.45 14.17
C TYR A 120 -1.64 20.35 14.22
N LEU A 121 -2.59 20.40 13.29
CA LEU A 121 -3.68 19.45 13.15
C LEU A 121 -3.54 18.72 11.83
N TYR A 122 -3.90 17.43 11.81
CA TYR A 122 -4.14 16.66 10.61
C TYR A 122 -5.23 15.61 10.86
N SER A 123 -5.98 15.28 9.82
CA SER A 123 -6.94 14.18 9.86
C SER A 123 -6.32 12.87 9.37
N GLN A 124 -6.77 11.75 9.97
CA GLN A 124 -6.55 10.39 9.48
C GLN A 124 -7.85 9.63 9.62
N PHE A 125 -8.44 9.21 8.49
CA PHE A 125 -9.79 8.65 8.46
C PHE A 125 -9.88 7.19 8.07
N GLU A 126 -8.84 6.66 7.47
CA GLU A 126 -8.83 5.24 7.14
C GLU A 126 -8.63 4.42 8.44
N VAL A 127 -9.52 3.54 8.76
CA VAL A 127 -10.66 3.01 8.00
C VAL A 127 -11.97 3.71 8.43
N PRO A 128 -12.34 3.86 9.73
CA PRO A 128 -13.65 4.32 10.15
C PRO A 128 -13.61 5.64 10.92
N ASP A 129 -12.66 6.53 10.67
CA ASP A 129 -12.40 7.65 11.59
C ASP A 129 -12.82 9.03 11.09
N SER A 130 -13.45 9.14 9.90
CA SER A 130 -14.14 10.37 9.50
C SER A 130 -15.31 10.69 10.44
N ARG A 131 -15.96 9.68 10.99
CA ARG A 131 -17.02 9.79 12.03
C ARG A 131 -16.56 10.42 13.35
N ARG A 132 -15.23 10.55 13.58
CA ARG A 132 -14.67 11.30 14.72
C ARG A 132 -14.57 12.81 14.47
N VAL A 133 -14.79 13.24 13.21
CA VAL A 133 -14.65 14.65 12.81
C VAL A 133 -15.97 15.25 12.35
N PHE A 134 -16.80 14.47 11.69
CA PHE A 134 -18.15 14.87 11.30
C PHE A 134 -19.09 13.66 11.21
N PRO A 135 -20.39 13.82 11.48
CA PRO A 135 -21.39 12.79 11.23
C PRO A 135 -21.40 12.35 9.76
N VAL A 136 -21.31 11.04 9.51
CA VAL A 136 -21.11 10.49 8.16
C VAL A 136 -21.67 9.07 8.03
N PHE A 137 -22.11 8.68 6.84
CA PHE A 137 -22.32 7.28 6.50
C PHE A 137 -20.93 6.67 6.21
N GLU A 138 -20.30 6.10 7.23
CA GLU A 138 -18.91 5.60 7.19
C GLU A 138 -18.83 4.26 6.45
N GLN A 139 -18.88 4.33 5.12
CA GLN A 139 -18.95 3.17 4.25
C GLN A 139 -18.39 3.52 2.87
N PRO A 140 -17.45 2.73 2.31
CA PRO A 140 -16.71 3.14 1.11
C PRO A 140 -17.57 3.25 -0.14
N ASP A 141 -18.68 2.51 -0.24
CA ASP A 141 -19.59 2.54 -1.39
C ASP A 141 -20.72 3.58 -1.27
N LEU A 142 -20.81 4.30 -0.15
CA LEU A 142 -21.70 5.44 -0.01
C LEU A 142 -21.00 6.76 -0.36
N LYS A 143 -20.41 6.80 -1.56
CA LYS A 143 -19.70 7.99 -2.07
C LYS A 143 -20.60 9.21 -2.19
N ALA A 144 -20.02 10.40 -1.95
CA ALA A 144 -20.68 11.69 -2.08
C ALA A 144 -19.70 12.79 -2.49
N THR A 145 -20.19 14.01 -2.69
CA THR A 145 -19.34 15.21 -2.73
C THR A 145 -19.21 15.79 -1.33
N PHE A 146 -18.03 16.32 -1.00
CA PHE A 146 -17.75 16.94 0.29
C PHE A 146 -17.33 18.39 0.09
N GLU A 147 -17.96 19.32 0.79
CA GLU A 147 -17.64 20.74 0.79
C GLU A 147 -17.31 21.17 2.21
N PHE A 148 -16.08 21.65 2.41
CA PHE A 148 -15.58 22.03 3.73
C PHE A 148 -15.57 23.55 3.91
N GLU A 149 -16.05 24.01 5.06
CA GLU A 149 -15.83 25.34 5.63
C GLU A 149 -15.07 25.18 6.94
N VAL A 150 -13.89 25.74 7.06
CA VAL A 150 -13.03 25.53 8.23
C VAL A 150 -12.63 26.87 8.84
N ARG A 151 -13.01 27.10 10.09
CA ARG A 151 -12.62 28.26 10.87
C ARG A 151 -11.42 27.94 11.75
N VAL A 152 -10.39 28.78 11.65
CA VAL A 152 -9.10 28.62 12.34
C VAL A 152 -8.55 29.96 12.82
N PRO A 153 -7.56 29.99 13.74
CA PRO A 153 -6.78 31.20 14.05
C PRO A 153 -6.23 31.86 12.77
N SER A 154 -6.22 33.19 12.71
CA SER A 154 -5.93 33.94 11.46
C SER A 154 -4.52 33.71 10.89
N HIS A 155 -3.57 33.18 11.68
CA HIS A 155 -2.19 32.87 11.25
C HIS A 155 -2.01 31.44 10.77
N TRP A 156 -3.07 30.61 10.80
CA TRP A 156 -3.03 29.23 10.31
C TRP A 156 -3.36 29.15 8.83
N VAL A 157 -2.82 28.14 8.21
CA VAL A 157 -3.19 27.68 6.87
C VAL A 157 -4.08 26.45 7.03
N VAL A 158 -5.05 26.30 6.13
CA VAL A 158 -5.87 25.07 6.02
C VAL A 158 -5.66 24.46 4.64
N VAL A 159 -5.48 23.16 4.61
CA VAL A 159 -5.36 22.37 3.38
C VAL A 159 -6.40 21.26 3.43
N SER A 160 -7.09 21.04 2.32
CA SER A 160 -8.08 19.98 2.16
C SER A 160 -7.93 19.35 0.76
N ASN A 161 -8.83 18.44 0.39
CA ASN A 161 -8.81 17.71 -0.89
C ASN A 161 -8.86 18.63 -2.13
N GLN A 162 -9.60 19.73 -2.04
CA GLN A 162 -9.82 20.66 -3.16
C GLN A 162 -9.15 22.02 -2.92
N PRO A 163 -8.94 22.83 -3.96
CA PRO A 163 -8.48 24.21 -3.80
C PRO A 163 -9.45 25.06 -2.97
N GLU A 164 -8.89 25.98 -2.21
CA GLU A 164 -9.67 27.02 -1.55
C GLU A 164 -10.35 27.95 -2.57
N VAL A 165 -11.60 28.32 -2.31
CA VAL A 165 -12.35 29.29 -3.11
C VAL A 165 -12.10 30.71 -2.59
N LYS A 166 -12.09 30.86 -1.25
CA LYS A 166 -11.89 32.13 -0.56
C LYS A 166 -11.49 31.91 0.89
N VAL A 167 -10.88 32.94 1.48
CA VAL A 167 -10.57 33.02 2.90
C VAL A 167 -11.17 34.33 3.43
N GLU A 168 -12.09 34.24 4.37
CA GLU A 168 -12.77 35.40 4.95
C GLU A 168 -12.33 35.63 6.39
N PRO A 169 -11.81 36.85 6.72
CA PRO A 169 -11.57 37.23 8.10
C PRO A 169 -12.87 37.27 8.90
N LYS A 170 -12.83 36.74 10.12
CA LYS A 170 -13.99 36.76 11.02
C LYS A 170 -13.53 37.21 12.42
N ASP A 171 -13.98 38.37 12.86
CA ASP A 171 -13.83 38.77 14.25
C ASP A 171 -14.92 38.05 15.10
N CYS A 172 -14.45 37.19 15.97
CA CYS A 172 -15.31 36.52 16.94
C CYS A 172 -14.79 36.91 18.32
N GLY A 173 -15.33 37.74 19.09
CA GLY A 173 -14.93 38.22 20.43
C GLY A 173 -13.83 37.44 21.24
N CYS A 174 -13.30 36.38 20.69
CA CYS A 174 -12.27 35.48 21.22
C CYS A 174 -10.90 35.57 20.47
N GLY A 175 -10.77 36.49 19.49
CA GLY A 175 -9.53 36.65 18.70
C GLY A 175 -9.76 36.76 17.20
N ARG A 176 -8.69 37.01 16.45
CA ARG A 176 -8.75 37.06 14.99
C ARG A 176 -8.78 35.63 14.44
N ALA A 177 -9.80 35.33 13.65
CA ALA A 177 -9.96 34.06 12.96
C ALA A 177 -10.15 34.27 11.45
N ASN A 178 -9.90 33.24 10.66
CA ASN A 178 -10.24 33.17 9.25
C ASN A 178 -11.16 31.95 9.04
N THR A 179 -12.11 32.07 8.14
CA THR A 179 -12.89 30.93 7.62
C THR A 179 -12.41 30.64 6.20
N TRP A 180 -11.97 29.40 5.98
CA TRP A 180 -11.53 28.88 4.71
C TRP A 180 -12.69 28.13 4.05
N TYR A 181 -12.98 28.41 2.79
CA TYR A 181 -14.02 27.77 2.01
C TYR A 181 -13.39 27.01 0.86
N PHE A 182 -13.71 25.74 0.72
CA PHE A 182 -13.16 24.86 -0.31
C PHE A 182 -14.20 24.55 -1.39
N LYS A 183 -13.73 24.26 -2.62
CA LYS A 183 -14.62 23.71 -3.64
C LYS A 183 -15.18 22.37 -3.19
N PRO A 184 -16.40 21.98 -3.63
CA PRO A 184 -16.88 20.60 -3.47
C PRO A 184 -15.93 19.61 -4.14
N THR A 185 -15.72 18.46 -3.49
CA THR A 185 -14.93 17.37 -4.08
C THR A 185 -15.67 16.73 -5.25
N PRO A 186 -14.99 16.00 -6.13
CA PRO A 186 -15.64 14.95 -6.91
C PRO A 186 -16.34 13.95 -6.00
N ARG A 187 -17.15 13.05 -6.58
CA ARG A 187 -17.84 12.00 -5.85
C ARG A 187 -16.83 10.94 -5.37
N MET A 188 -16.57 10.88 -4.08
CA MET A 188 -15.56 10.02 -3.48
C MET A 188 -16.00 9.45 -2.13
N SER A 189 -15.27 8.50 -1.58
CA SER A 189 -15.51 7.89 -0.28
C SER A 189 -15.09 8.82 0.86
N SER A 190 -15.70 8.68 2.05
CA SER A 190 -15.39 9.54 3.21
C SER A 190 -13.97 9.35 3.72
N TYR A 191 -13.43 8.12 3.68
CA TYR A 191 -12.14 7.79 4.28
C TYR A 191 -10.94 8.51 3.64
N ILE A 192 -11.06 8.99 2.40
CA ILE A 192 -10.04 9.76 1.68
C ILE A 192 -10.24 11.28 1.73
N THR A 193 -11.19 11.76 2.55
CA THR A 193 -11.31 13.20 2.83
C THR A 193 -10.23 13.64 3.82
N ALA A 194 -9.79 14.90 3.72
CA ALA A 194 -8.72 15.38 4.58
C ALA A 194 -8.89 16.84 5.01
N ILE A 195 -8.48 17.12 6.24
CA ILE A 195 -8.27 18.45 6.79
C ILE A 195 -6.90 18.47 7.48
N VAL A 196 -6.04 19.37 7.03
CA VAL A 196 -4.77 19.69 7.69
C VAL A 196 -4.78 21.18 8.02
N ALA A 197 -4.51 21.54 9.27
CA ALA A 197 -4.57 22.93 9.70
C ALA A 197 -3.49 23.26 10.72
N GLY A 198 -2.93 24.46 10.61
CA GLY A 198 -1.85 24.92 11.49
C GLY A 198 -0.96 25.93 10.78
N PRO A 199 0.11 26.42 11.44
CA PRO A 199 1.05 27.33 10.82
C PRO A 199 2.09 26.56 9.94
N TYR A 200 1.60 25.67 9.07
CA TYR A 200 2.44 24.97 8.10
C TYR A 200 3.07 25.94 7.09
N GLU A 201 4.31 25.68 6.73
CA GLU A 201 4.97 26.35 5.62
C GLU A 201 4.83 25.52 4.33
N LYS A 202 4.87 26.20 3.18
CA LYS A 202 4.62 25.59 1.86
C LYS A 202 5.72 25.94 0.87
N ILE A 203 6.14 24.95 0.09
CA ILE A 203 6.91 25.12 -1.16
C ILE A 203 6.00 24.69 -2.31
N THR A 204 5.94 25.48 -3.38
CA THR A 204 5.01 25.24 -4.50
C THR A 204 5.75 24.92 -5.79
N SER A 205 5.10 24.13 -6.64
CA SER A 205 5.47 23.86 -8.02
C SER A 205 4.23 23.62 -8.85
N GLU A 206 4.38 23.21 -10.09
CA GLU A 206 3.31 22.79 -10.97
C GLU A 206 3.80 21.75 -11.97
N LEU A 207 2.88 21.02 -12.55
CA LEU A 207 3.11 20.18 -13.72
C LEU A 207 1.96 20.34 -14.71
N THR A 208 2.19 19.98 -15.96
CA THR A 208 1.13 19.89 -16.98
C THR A 208 0.87 18.41 -17.25
N ASN A 209 -0.37 17.99 -17.06
CA ASN A 209 -0.77 16.60 -17.27
C ASN A 209 -0.96 16.24 -18.75
N SER A 210 -1.29 14.99 -19.07
CA SER A 210 -1.45 14.46 -20.43
C SER A 210 -2.55 15.16 -21.24
N GLU A 211 -3.53 15.80 -20.58
CA GLU A 211 -4.59 16.60 -21.24
C GLU A 211 -4.21 18.08 -21.42
N GLY A 212 -3.02 18.49 -21.00
CA GLY A 212 -2.59 19.89 -21.01
C GLY A 212 -3.14 20.74 -19.86
N ARG A 213 -3.71 20.12 -18.82
CA ARG A 213 -4.17 20.79 -17.63
C ARG A 213 -3.00 21.02 -16.67
N VAL A 214 -2.86 22.26 -16.19
CA VAL A 214 -1.89 22.59 -15.14
C VAL A 214 -2.40 22.09 -13.80
N ILE A 215 -1.60 21.27 -13.12
CA ILE A 215 -1.86 20.74 -11.77
C ILE A 215 -0.93 21.45 -10.80
N PRO A 216 -1.46 22.26 -9.88
CA PRO A 216 -0.67 22.84 -8.80
C PRO A 216 -0.15 21.76 -7.86
N LEU A 217 1.13 21.90 -7.46
CA LEU A 217 1.80 21.03 -6.50
C LEU A 217 2.20 21.83 -5.26
N GLY A 218 2.02 21.24 -4.09
CA GLY A 218 2.48 21.79 -2.83
C GLY A 218 3.22 20.76 -2.00
N VAL A 219 4.30 21.16 -1.34
CA VAL A 219 4.94 20.37 -0.28
C VAL A 219 4.90 21.19 1.00
N TYR A 220 4.35 20.61 2.06
CA TYR A 220 4.13 21.28 3.34
C TYR A 220 4.86 20.57 4.47
N ALA A 221 5.33 21.34 5.44
CA ALA A 221 5.87 20.82 6.68
C ALA A 221 5.72 21.86 7.80
N ARG A 222 5.87 21.41 9.06
CA ARG A 222 5.99 22.30 10.20
C ARG A 222 7.19 23.26 10.00
N LYS A 223 7.11 24.49 10.49
CA LYS A 223 8.19 25.48 10.42
C LYS A 223 9.55 24.95 10.85
N SER A 224 9.58 24.17 11.92
CA SER A 224 10.81 23.57 12.45
C SER A 224 11.45 22.54 11.53
N LEU A 225 10.70 21.93 10.60
CA LEU A 225 11.15 20.93 9.63
C LEU A 225 11.38 21.48 8.22
N MET A 226 10.74 22.57 7.85
CA MET A 226 10.81 23.13 6.50
C MET A 226 12.24 23.32 5.96
N PRO A 227 13.25 23.74 6.76
CA PRO A 227 14.63 23.84 6.29
C PRO A 227 15.28 22.52 5.82
N PHE A 228 14.69 21.39 6.16
CA PHE A 228 15.20 20.05 5.84
C PHE A 228 14.39 19.36 4.74
N VAL A 229 13.33 20.00 4.25
CA VAL A 229 12.47 19.43 3.21
C VAL A 229 13.18 19.47 1.87
N ASP A 230 13.31 18.32 1.23
CA ASP A 230 13.88 18.12 -0.11
C ASP A 230 12.76 18.20 -1.15
N ALA A 231 12.20 19.41 -1.33
CA ALA A 231 11.03 19.62 -2.17
C ALA A 231 11.29 19.34 -3.67
N GLU A 232 12.51 19.61 -4.16
CA GLU A 232 12.88 19.33 -5.55
C GLU A 232 12.80 17.83 -5.85
N ASP A 233 13.33 16.98 -4.96
CA ASP A 233 13.26 15.53 -5.10
C ASP A 233 11.81 15.01 -5.05
N MET A 234 10.99 15.56 -4.16
CA MET A 234 9.56 15.25 -4.10
C MET A 234 8.83 15.61 -5.39
N PHE A 235 9.04 16.81 -5.92
CA PHE A 235 8.42 17.25 -7.17
C PHE A 235 8.93 16.47 -8.39
N GLU A 236 10.21 16.12 -8.43
CA GLU A 236 10.76 15.30 -9.51
C GLU A 236 10.12 13.92 -9.55
N LEU A 237 10.07 13.22 -8.41
CA LEU A 237 9.42 11.92 -8.29
C LEU A 237 7.92 11.99 -8.63
N THR A 238 7.25 13.05 -8.20
CA THR A 238 5.84 13.29 -8.51
C THR A 238 5.63 13.43 -10.02
N ARG A 239 6.45 14.22 -10.73
CA ARG A 239 6.36 14.37 -12.20
C ARG A 239 6.59 13.05 -12.92
N GLN A 240 7.62 12.29 -12.51
CA GLN A 240 7.92 10.97 -13.05
C GLN A 240 6.76 9.99 -12.85
N GLY A 241 6.13 10.01 -11.67
CA GLY A 241 4.95 9.21 -11.38
C GLY A 241 3.73 9.60 -12.23
N PHE A 242 3.43 10.90 -12.36
CA PHE A 242 2.33 11.39 -13.21
C PHE A 242 2.52 10.97 -14.67
N GLU A 243 3.71 11.20 -15.23
CA GLU A 243 4.04 10.81 -16.59
C GLU A 243 3.82 9.32 -16.82
N PHE A 244 4.34 8.48 -15.91
CA PHE A 244 4.21 7.03 -16.00
C PHE A 244 2.75 6.57 -15.89
N TYR A 245 2.02 7.00 -14.86
CA TYR A 245 0.66 6.50 -14.62
C TYR A 245 -0.33 6.95 -15.66
N GLU A 246 -0.30 8.22 -16.10
CA GLU A 246 -1.18 8.70 -17.17
C GLU A 246 -0.87 8.01 -18.51
N GLU A 247 0.41 7.69 -18.77
CA GLU A 247 0.79 6.93 -19.95
C GLU A 247 0.31 5.48 -19.90
N GLN A 248 0.48 4.80 -18.77
CA GLN A 248 0.11 3.39 -18.63
C GLN A 248 -1.42 3.21 -18.58
N PHE A 249 -2.11 4.01 -17.78
CA PHE A 249 -3.55 3.87 -17.57
C PHE A 249 -4.38 4.50 -18.69
N LYS A 250 -3.80 5.39 -19.51
CA LYS A 250 -4.52 6.20 -20.49
C LYS A 250 -5.73 6.93 -19.89
N THR A 251 -5.63 7.27 -18.63
CA THR A 251 -6.62 7.95 -17.81
C THR A 251 -5.92 9.11 -17.12
N PRO A 252 -6.30 10.36 -17.37
CA PRO A 252 -5.64 11.52 -16.79
C PRO A 252 -5.88 11.61 -15.29
N TYR A 253 -5.00 12.31 -14.57
CA TYR A 253 -5.13 12.56 -13.14
C TYR A 253 -6.49 13.22 -12.82
N PRO A 254 -7.28 12.66 -11.90
CA PRO A 254 -8.69 13.04 -11.77
C PRO A 254 -8.95 14.28 -10.90
N PHE A 255 -7.97 14.74 -10.10
CA PHE A 255 -8.17 15.84 -9.14
C PHE A 255 -7.58 17.17 -9.64
N GLU A 256 -7.89 18.29 -8.92
CA GLU A 256 -7.51 19.64 -9.37
C GLU A 256 -6.12 20.08 -8.92
N LYS A 257 -5.56 19.47 -7.87
CA LYS A 257 -4.24 19.76 -7.29
C LYS A 257 -3.63 18.50 -6.70
N TYR A 258 -2.35 18.54 -6.35
CA TYR A 258 -1.67 17.47 -5.63
C TYR A 258 -0.76 18.07 -4.55
N ASP A 259 -1.24 18.10 -3.33
CA ASP A 259 -0.50 18.56 -2.14
C ASP A 259 0.05 17.37 -1.36
N GLN A 260 1.28 17.51 -0.84
CA GLN A 260 2.02 16.52 -0.08
C GLN A 260 2.43 17.14 1.26
N LEU A 261 1.97 16.58 2.38
CA LEU A 261 2.07 17.19 3.69
C LEU A 261 2.80 16.25 4.67
N PHE A 262 3.94 16.68 5.19
CA PHE A 262 4.60 15.98 6.29
C PHE A 262 3.94 16.36 7.60
N VAL A 263 3.33 15.37 8.27
CA VAL A 263 2.53 15.59 9.49
C VAL A 263 3.16 14.92 10.72
N PRO A 264 3.05 15.54 11.91
CA PRO A 264 3.70 15.07 13.13
C PRO A 264 3.01 13.82 13.71
N GLU A 265 3.78 12.94 14.34
CA GLU A 265 3.27 11.76 15.07
C GLU A 265 2.35 10.84 14.23
N PHE A 266 2.58 10.76 12.92
CA PHE A 266 1.77 9.94 12.03
C PHE A 266 2.03 8.46 12.26
N ASN A 267 0.97 7.64 12.37
CA ASN A 267 1.06 6.21 12.69
C ASN A 267 1.35 5.33 11.47
N ALA A 268 1.07 5.83 10.26
CA ALA A 268 1.33 5.15 9.00
C ALA A 268 2.57 5.74 8.29
N GLY A 269 2.99 5.13 7.19
CA GLY A 269 4.02 5.69 6.31
C GLY A 269 3.53 6.93 5.57
N ALA A 270 2.35 6.81 4.97
CA ALA A 270 1.62 7.87 4.30
C ALA A 270 0.12 7.53 4.22
N MET A 271 -0.69 8.40 3.63
CA MET A 271 -2.12 8.22 3.37
C MET A 271 -2.54 8.96 2.12
N GLU A 272 -3.27 8.29 1.27
CA GLU A 272 -3.70 8.69 -0.07
C GLU A 272 -4.86 9.69 -0.12
N ASN A 273 -5.07 10.50 0.89
CA ASN A 273 -6.16 11.48 0.84
C ASN A 273 -6.19 12.22 -0.50
N ALA A 274 -7.30 12.15 -1.22
CA ALA A 274 -7.41 12.64 -2.59
C ALA A 274 -6.91 14.10 -2.76
N GLY A 275 -5.83 14.28 -3.51
CA GLY A 275 -5.21 15.59 -3.73
C GLY A 275 -4.57 16.27 -2.49
N CYS A 276 -4.49 15.57 -1.35
CA CYS A 276 -3.99 16.08 -0.07
C CYS A 276 -3.27 14.97 0.73
N VAL A 277 -2.23 14.40 0.14
CA VAL A 277 -1.49 13.24 0.68
C VAL A 277 -0.71 13.62 1.93
N THR A 278 -0.86 12.82 2.99
CA THR A 278 -0.12 13.02 4.24
C THR A 278 1.01 11.99 4.38
N TYR A 279 2.16 12.43 4.90
CA TYR A 279 3.37 11.61 5.06
C TYR A 279 3.92 11.70 6.47
N LEU A 280 4.51 10.62 6.93
CA LEU A 280 5.28 10.57 8.16
C LEU A 280 6.52 11.49 8.07
N GLU A 281 6.73 12.34 9.08
CA GLU A 281 7.86 13.29 9.13
C GLU A 281 9.26 12.65 9.12
N THR A 282 9.40 11.34 9.35
CA THR A 282 10.69 10.64 9.22
C THR A 282 11.22 10.64 7.79
N TYR A 283 10.39 10.93 6.80
CA TYR A 283 10.79 11.13 5.40
C TYR A 283 11.42 12.52 5.15
N VAL A 284 11.38 13.42 6.11
CA VAL A 284 12.16 14.68 6.11
C VAL A 284 13.52 14.38 6.75
N PHE A 285 14.54 14.24 5.93
CA PHE A 285 15.87 13.83 6.39
C PHE A 285 16.67 15.01 6.94
N ARG A 286 16.86 15.07 8.26
CA ARG A 286 17.64 16.12 8.95
C ARG A 286 19.17 15.93 8.84
N SER A 287 19.62 14.80 8.29
CA SER A 287 21.02 14.45 8.10
C SER A 287 21.19 13.58 6.87
N LYS A 288 22.44 13.29 6.49
CA LYS A 288 22.73 12.34 5.41
C LYS A 288 22.24 10.95 5.80
N VAL A 289 21.41 10.36 4.95
CA VAL A 289 20.85 9.02 5.11
C VAL A 289 21.38 8.06 4.05
N ALA A 290 21.20 6.74 4.29
CA ALA A 290 21.50 5.71 3.32
C ALA A 290 20.53 5.78 2.14
N GLU A 291 20.99 5.32 0.95
CA GLU A 291 20.17 5.34 -0.26
C GLU A 291 18.86 4.54 -0.11
N ALA A 292 18.88 3.44 0.63
CA ALA A 292 17.67 2.67 0.95
C ALA A 292 16.53 3.50 1.58
N LEU A 293 16.85 4.55 2.36
CA LEU A 293 15.81 5.41 2.94
C LEU A 293 15.27 6.42 1.92
N ARG A 294 16.12 6.89 1.00
CA ARG A 294 15.69 7.75 -0.11
C ARG A 294 14.81 6.99 -1.10
N GLU A 295 15.21 5.76 -1.42
CA GLU A 295 14.43 4.86 -2.26
C GLU A 295 13.09 4.52 -1.62
N ARG A 296 13.05 4.24 -0.31
CA ARG A 296 11.78 4.00 0.41
C ARG A 296 10.85 5.21 0.32
N ARG A 297 11.36 6.44 0.53
CA ARG A 297 10.56 7.67 0.32
C ARG A 297 10.04 7.76 -1.11
N ALA A 298 10.88 7.48 -2.10
CA ALA A 298 10.49 7.53 -3.51
C ALA A 298 9.37 6.53 -3.83
N ILE A 299 9.49 5.28 -3.38
CA ILE A 299 8.45 4.26 -3.53
C ILE A 299 7.15 4.72 -2.83
N THR A 300 7.24 5.30 -1.62
CA THR A 300 6.05 5.80 -0.92
C THR A 300 5.38 6.94 -1.69
N VAL A 301 6.14 7.91 -2.23
CA VAL A 301 5.56 8.99 -3.08
C VAL A 301 4.83 8.43 -4.29
N LEU A 302 5.40 7.43 -4.95
CA LEU A 302 4.78 6.77 -6.10
C LEU A 302 3.57 5.92 -5.71
N HIS A 303 3.60 5.28 -4.54
CA HIS A 303 2.51 4.49 -3.98
C HIS A 303 1.27 5.37 -3.73
N GLU A 304 1.44 6.47 -2.98
CA GLU A 304 0.34 7.39 -2.70
C GLU A 304 -0.21 8.06 -3.98
N LEU A 305 0.65 8.29 -4.97
CA LEU A 305 0.20 8.82 -6.25
C LEU A 305 -0.60 7.78 -7.05
N ALA A 306 -0.24 6.49 -7.01
CA ALA A 306 -0.97 5.43 -7.69
C ALA A 306 -2.41 5.27 -7.14
N HIS A 307 -2.60 5.52 -5.85
CA HIS A 307 -3.91 5.50 -5.21
C HIS A 307 -4.90 6.51 -5.78
N MET A 308 -4.43 7.59 -6.41
CA MET A 308 -5.34 8.56 -7.06
C MET A 308 -6.22 7.90 -8.13
N TRP A 309 -5.80 6.74 -8.68
CA TRP A 309 -6.58 5.87 -9.56
C TRP A 309 -7.12 4.65 -8.83
N PHE A 310 -6.28 3.95 -8.05
CA PHE A 310 -6.64 2.74 -7.29
C PHE A 310 -6.96 3.11 -5.84
N GLY A 311 -8.22 3.24 -5.49
CA GLY A 311 -8.71 3.68 -4.20
C GLY A 311 -9.54 4.96 -4.28
N ASP A 312 -9.04 6.00 -4.93
CA ASP A 312 -9.69 7.31 -4.98
C ASP A 312 -10.68 7.42 -6.16
N LEU A 313 -10.21 7.23 -7.39
CA LEU A 313 -11.06 7.28 -8.57
C LEU A 313 -12.00 6.06 -8.61
N VAL A 314 -11.46 4.86 -8.46
CA VAL A 314 -12.19 3.61 -8.35
C VAL A 314 -11.89 2.98 -7.00
N THR A 315 -12.91 2.74 -6.20
CA THR A 315 -12.79 2.27 -4.82
C THR A 315 -13.43 0.89 -4.66
N MET A 316 -12.90 0.03 -3.80
CA MET A 316 -13.56 -1.22 -3.45
C MET A 316 -14.97 -0.95 -2.91
N LYS A 317 -15.87 -1.90 -3.12
CA LYS A 317 -17.23 -1.84 -2.58
C LYS A 317 -17.28 -2.11 -1.08
N TRP A 318 -16.47 -3.07 -0.63
CA TRP A 318 -16.27 -3.41 0.76
C TRP A 318 -14.81 -3.81 1.00
N TRP A 319 -14.37 -3.76 2.21
CA TRP A 319 -12.98 -3.91 2.65
C TRP A 319 -12.35 -5.29 2.41
N ASN A 320 -13.13 -6.31 2.03
CA ASN A 320 -12.56 -7.59 1.57
C ASN A 320 -11.73 -7.45 0.29
N ASP A 321 -11.98 -6.40 -0.47
CA ASP A 321 -11.24 -6.05 -1.68
C ASP A 321 -10.26 -4.87 -1.46
N LEU A 322 -9.81 -4.61 -0.22
CA LEU A 322 -8.77 -3.61 0.11
C LEU A 322 -7.51 -3.79 -0.75
N TRP A 323 -7.19 -5.01 -1.12
CA TRP A 323 -6.08 -5.34 -2.00
C TRP A 323 -6.17 -4.68 -3.39
N LEU A 324 -7.36 -4.36 -3.91
CA LEU A 324 -7.55 -3.59 -5.16
C LEU A 324 -6.96 -2.17 -5.06
N ASN A 325 -6.84 -1.62 -3.86
CA ASN A 325 -6.14 -0.38 -3.59
C ASN A 325 -4.66 -0.68 -3.34
N GLU A 326 -4.36 -1.40 -2.28
CA GLU A 326 -3.01 -1.53 -1.70
C GLU A 326 -2.05 -2.38 -2.51
N SER A 327 -2.50 -3.57 -2.97
CA SER A 327 -1.65 -4.41 -3.81
C SER A 327 -1.32 -3.74 -5.14
N PHE A 328 -2.29 -3.00 -5.71
CA PHE A 328 -2.09 -2.25 -6.95
C PHE A 328 -1.15 -1.08 -6.75
N ALA A 329 -1.32 -0.29 -5.70
CA ALA A 329 -0.42 0.83 -5.40
C ALA A 329 1.01 0.35 -5.15
N GLU A 330 1.19 -0.73 -4.39
CA GLU A 330 2.51 -1.33 -4.11
C GLU A 330 3.18 -1.89 -5.39
N PHE A 331 2.41 -2.56 -6.26
CA PHE A 331 2.91 -3.05 -7.54
C PHE A 331 3.25 -1.91 -8.49
N MET A 332 2.34 -0.96 -8.67
CA MET A 332 2.49 0.14 -9.63
C MET A 332 3.58 1.12 -9.21
N SER A 333 3.77 1.38 -7.92
CA SER A 333 4.87 2.22 -7.43
C SER A 333 6.24 1.60 -7.72
N THR A 334 6.38 0.29 -7.50
CA THR A 334 7.61 -0.44 -7.83
C THR A 334 7.85 -0.47 -9.33
N LEU A 335 6.80 -0.68 -10.14
CA LEU A 335 6.91 -0.66 -11.61
C LEU A 335 7.29 0.73 -12.12
N ALA A 336 6.68 1.81 -11.61
CA ALA A 336 7.02 3.19 -11.94
C ALA A 336 8.47 3.52 -11.56
N ALA A 337 8.90 3.09 -10.37
CA ALA A 337 10.29 3.26 -9.94
C ALA A 337 11.29 2.54 -10.87
N ALA A 338 10.92 1.33 -11.33
CA ALA A 338 11.74 0.52 -12.23
C ALA A 338 11.77 1.03 -13.68
N GLU A 339 10.71 1.66 -14.16
CA GLU A 339 10.60 2.06 -15.58
C GLU A 339 10.85 3.55 -15.81
N ASN A 340 10.58 4.44 -14.84
CA ASN A 340 10.60 5.89 -15.06
C ASN A 340 11.37 6.71 -14.01
N THR A 341 12.23 6.09 -13.19
CA THR A 341 13.01 6.83 -12.20
C THR A 341 14.48 6.43 -12.18
N ARG A 342 15.28 7.16 -11.39
CA ARG A 342 16.68 6.81 -11.13
C ARG A 342 16.87 5.45 -10.45
N TYR A 343 15.83 4.84 -9.90
CA TYR A 343 15.85 3.53 -9.22
C TYR A 343 15.62 2.34 -10.15
N ALA A 344 15.63 2.54 -11.47
CA ALA A 344 15.34 1.53 -12.47
C ALA A 344 16.07 0.19 -12.31
N LYS A 345 17.32 0.22 -11.83
CA LYS A 345 18.12 -1.00 -11.64
C LYS A 345 17.87 -1.69 -10.30
N GLU A 346 17.35 -0.96 -9.31
CA GLU A 346 17.31 -1.40 -7.92
C GLU A 346 15.88 -1.73 -7.44
N ALA A 347 14.86 -1.11 -8.00
CA ALA A 347 13.49 -1.18 -7.49
C ALA A 347 12.98 -2.62 -7.27
N TRP A 348 13.12 -3.52 -8.24
CA TRP A 348 12.70 -4.90 -8.08
C TRP A 348 13.58 -5.71 -7.13
N ALA A 349 14.89 -5.40 -7.03
CA ALA A 349 15.78 -6.01 -6.04
C ALA A 349 15.41 -5.55 -4.61
N THR A 350 15.10 -4.29 -4.46
CA THR A 350 14.60 -3.72 -3.20
C THR A 350 13.26 -4.34 -2.80
N PHE A 351 12.32 -4.47 -3.73
CA PHE A 351 11.04 -5.16 -3.52
C PHE A 351 11.25 -6.61 -3.05
N SER A 352 12.12 -7.35 -3.72
CA SER A 352 12.46 -8.72 -3.33
C SER A 352 13.08 -8.81 -1.93
N ALA A 353 14.01 -7.91 -1.61
CA ALA A 353 14.75 -7.93 -0.34
C ALA A 353 13.96 -7.41 0.86
N SER A 354 12.98 -6.53 0.66
CA SER A 354 12.15 -5.90 1.71
C SER A 354 10.73 -6.42 1.70
N GLU A 355 9.97 -6.11 0.66
CA GLU A 355 8.51 -6.32 0.63
C GLU A 355 8.15 -7.82 0.55
N LYS A 356 8.74 -8.57 -0.38
CA LYS A 356 8.51 -10.02 -0.43
C LYS A 356 8.99 -10.74 0.84
N THR A 357 10.07 -10.27 1.45
CA THR A 357 10.56 -10.82 2.72
C THR A 357 9.55 -10.58 3.84
N TRP A 358 8.90 -9.41 3.87
CA TRP A 358 7.81 -9.13 4.79
C TRP A 358 6.61 -10.06 4.56
N ALA A 359 6.19 -10.21 3.31
CA ALA A 359 5.11 -11.12 2.93
C ALA A 359 5.41 -12.58 3.32
N TYR A 360 6.57 -13.10 2.96
CA TYR A 360 6.97 -14.48 3.31
C TYR A 360 6.99 -14.73 4.81
N ARG A 361 7.40 -13.73 5.61
CA ARG A 361 7.39 -13.87 7.07
C ARG A 361 5.98 -14.01 7.63
N GLN A 362 5.02 -13.22 7.13
CA GLN A 362 3.62 -13.28 7.56
C GLN A 362 2.88 -14.51 7.02
N ASP A 363 3.07 -14.83 5.75
CA ASP A 363 2.35 -15.92 5.07
C ASP A 363 2.74 -17.33 5.56
N GLN A 364 3.75 -17.42 6.41
CA GLN A 364 4.18 -18.65 7.08
C GLN A 364 3.73 -18.75 8.54
N LEU A 365 2.94 -17.77 9.02
CA LEU A 365 2.36 -17.81 10.36
C LEU A 365 1.00 -18.52 10.33
N SER A 366 0.58 -19.05 11.48
CA SER A 366 -0.76 -19.63 11.64
C SER A 366 -1.89 -18.60 11.48
N SER A 367 -1.56 -17.31 11.59
CA SER A 367 -2.47 -16.18 11.39
C SER A 367 -2.52 -15.68 9.94
N THR A 368 -1.90 -16.41 8.98
CA THR A 368 -1.99 -16.04 7.56
C THR A 368 -3.42 -16.10 7.06
N HIS A 369 -3.71 -15.34 6.02
CA HIS A 369 -5.02 -15.25 5.38
C HIS A 369 -4.88 -15.14 3.86
N PRO A 370 -5.95 -15.35 3.08
CA PRO A 370 -5.98 -15.05 1.64
C PRO A 370 -5.78 -13.54 1.39
N ILE A 371 -5.36 -13.18 0.18
CA ILE A 371 -5.29 -11.77 -0.25
C ILE A 371 -6.69 -11.15 -0.23
N VAL A 372 -7.70 -11.86 -0.77
CA VAL A 372 -9.12 -11.53 -0.58
C VAL A 372 -9.55 -12.08 0.78
N ALA A 373 -9.48 -11.24 1.80
CA ALA A 373 -9.77 -11.64 3.18
C ALA A 373 -11.29 -11.63 3.47
N GLU A 374 -11.69 -12.41 4.46
CA GLU A 374 -13.04 -12.31 5.01
C GLU A 374 -13.07 -11.14 6.01
N ILE A 375 -13.79 -10.09 5.67
CA ILE A 375 -13.95 -8.88 6.50
C ILE A 375 -15.39 -8.81 7.01
N ARG A 376 -15.58 -9.10 8.29
CA ARG A 376 -16.89 -9.14 8.96
C ARG A 376 -17.30 -7.78 9.50
N ASP A 377 -16.32 -6.99 9.93
CA ASP A 377 -16.49 -5.64 10.46
C ASP A 377 -15.23 -4.79 10.26
N LEU A 378 -15.28 -3.53 10.68
CA LEU A 378 -14.16 -2.58 10.51
C LEU A 378 -12.95 -2.90 11.42
N ALA A 379 -13.09 -3.72 12.47
CA ALA A 379 -11.93 -4.14 13.27
C ALA A 379 -11.12 -5.22 12.53
N ASP A 380 -11.77 -6.08 11.75
CA ASP A 380 -11.07 -7.04 10.89
C ASP A 380 -10.19 -6.31 9.86
N VAL A 381 -10.61 -5.14 9.34
CA VAL A 381 -9.83 -4.37 8.36
C VAL A 381 -8.49 -3.92 8.94
N GLN A 382 -8.47 -3.42 10.18
CA GLN A 382 -7.26 -2.87 10.80
C GLN A 382 -6.11 -3.87 10.89
N VAL A 383 -6.41 -5.17 10.99
CA VAL A 383 -5.39 -6.22 11.03
C VAL A 383 -4.98 -6.72 9.64
N ASN A 384 -5.63 -6.25 8.58
CA ASN A 384 -5.33 -6.60 7.19
C ASN A 384 -4.40 -5.59 6.47
N PHE A 385 -3.96 -4.52 7.12
CA PHE A 385 -2.87 -3.67 6.62
C PHE A 385 -1.53 -4.35 6.87
N ASP A 386 -1.25 -5.39 6.11
CA ASP A 386 -0.15 -6.29 6.36
C ASP A 386 0.60 -6.73 5.09
N GLY A 387 1.66 -7.53 5.26
CA GLY A 387 2.47 -8.01 4.13
C GLY A 387 1.72 -8.91 3.15
N ILE A 388 0.53 -9.45 3.52
CA ILE A 388 -0.31 -10.23 2.60
C ILE A 388 -1.03 -9.28 1.64
N THR A 389 -1.75 -8.31 2.18
CA THR A 389 -2.52 -7.34 1.40
C THR A 389 -1.62 -6.47 0.52
N TYR A 390 -0.47 -6.02 1.01
CA TYR A 390 0.48 -5.19 0.25
C TYR A 390 1.41 -6.04 -0.63
N ALA A 391 2.34 -6.73 -0.03
CA ALA A 391 3.52 -7.27 -0.71
C ALA A 391 3.28 -8.62 -1.40
N LYS A 392 2.50 -9.55 -0.78
CA LYS A 392 2.08 -10.78 -1.47
C LYS A 392 1.18 -10.41 -2.64
N GLY A 393 0.19 -9.53 -2.42
CA GLY A 393 -0.70 -9.06 -3.49
C GLY A 393 0.05 -8.43 -4.65
N ALA A 394 0.97 -7.50 -4.39
CA ALA A 394 1.82 -6.89 -5.43
C ALA A 394 2.69 -7.92 -6.17
N SER A 395 3.25 -8.91 -5.44
CA SER A 395 4.03 -9.98 -6.05
C SER A 395 3.17 -10.87 -6.96
N VAL A 396 1.93 -11.15 -6.56
CA VAL A 396 0.96 -11.91 -7.35
C VAL A 396 0.54 -11.11 -8.59
N LEU A 397 0.33 -9.80 -8.48
CA LEU A 397 0.08 -8.92 -9.63
C LEU A 397 1.26 -8.92 -10.61
N ARG A 398 2.51 -8.83 -10.11
CA ARG A 398 3.70 -8.94 -10.96
C ARG A 398 3.73 -10.23 -11.75
N GLN A 399 3.44 -11.37 -11.10
CA GLN A 399 3.38 -12.67 -11.75
C GLN A 399 2.22 -12.72 -12.77
N MET A 400 1.06 -12.16 -12.44
CA MET A 400 -0.07 -12.06 -13.36
C MET A 400 0.29 -11.27 -14.61
N VAL A 401 0.94 -10.12 -14.46
CA VAL A 401 1.43 -9.30 -15.59
C VAL A 401 2.38 -10.10 -16.48
N ALA A 402 3.32 -10.85 -15.90
CA ALA A 402 4.21 -11.71 -16.67
C ALA A 402 3.48 -12.85 -17.39
N TRP A 403 2.35 -13.31 -16.81
CA TRP A 403 1.55 -14.40 -17.37
C TRP A 403 0.59 -13.96 -18.47
N VAL A 404 -0.11 -12.81 -18.31
CA VAL A 404 -1.07 -12.29 -19.29
C VAL A 404 -0.44 -11.37 -20.35
N GLY A 405 0.76 -10.84 -20.07
CA GLY A 405 1.45 -9.81 -20.86
C GLY A 405 1.09 -8.40 -20.41
N GLN A 406 2.11 -7.54 -20.25
CA GLN A 406 1.95 -6.17 -19.74
C GLN A 406 0.98 -5.33 -20.58
N GLU A 407 1.05 -5.41 -21.91
CA GLU A 407 0.15 -4.68 -22.81
C GLU A 407 -1.33 -5.07 -22.58
N ASN A 408 -1.62 -6.37 -22.43
CA ASN A 408 -2.96 -6.86 -22.16
C ASN A 408 -3.46 -6.43 -20.79
N PHE A 409 -2.56 -6.45 -19.79
CA PHE A 409 -2.87 -6.01 -18.43
C PHE A 409 -3.23 -4.52 -18.39
N MET A 410 -2.41 -3.66 -18.98
CA MET A 410 -2.67 -2.21 -19.04
C MET A 410 -3.92 -1.88 -19.88
N ALA A 411 -4.17 -2.64 -20.95
CA ALA A 411 -5.41 -2.49 -21.72
C ALA A 411 -6.66 -2.86 -20.91
N ALA A 412 -6.56 -3.87 -20.02
CA ALA A 412 -7.64 -4.20 -19.08
C ALA A 412 -7.89 -3.07 -18.08
N LEU A 413 -6.82 -2.52 -17.50
CA LEU A 413 -6.91 -1.41 -16.54
C LEU A 413 -7.55 -0.18 -17.16
N LYS A 414 -7.19 0.16 -18.40
CA LYS A 414 -7.85 1.28 -19.10
C LYS A 414 -9.36 1.09 -19.16
N VAL A 415 -9.83 -0.09 -19.55
CA VAL A 415 -11.27 -0.36 -19.64
C VAL A 415 -11.93 -0.38 -18.26
N TYR A 416 -11.22 -0.91 -17.27
CA TYR A 416 -11.68 -0.90 -15.87
C TYR A 416 -11.89 0.54 -15.38
N PHE A 417 -10.95 1.46 -15.59
CA PHE A 417 -11.12 2.87 -15.25
C PHE A 417 -12.23 3.53 -16.08
N ASP A 418 -12.28 3.32 -17.40
CA ASP A 418 -13.34 3.89 -18.26
C ASP A 418 -14.75 3.52 -17.76
N LYS A 419 -14.94 2.30 -17.25
CA LYS A 419 -16.24 1.81 -16.77
C LYS A 419 -16.60 2.21 -15.36
N HIS A 420 -15.61 2.29 -14.48
CA HIS A 420 -15.84 2.34 -13.03
C HIS A 420 -15.37 3.64 -12.36
N SER A 421 -14.86 4.63 -13.13
CA SER A 421 -14.47 5.94 -12.60
C SER A 421 -15.56 6.54 -11.71
N TRP A 422 -15.17 7.00 -10.52
CA TRP A 422 -16.03 7.55 -9.47
C TRP A 422 -17.02 6.54 -8.86
N GLY A 423 -16.88 5.27 -9.19
CA GLY A 423 -17.69 4.16 -8.69
C GLY A 423 -16.94 3.26 -7.71
N ASN A 424 -17.60 2.12 -7.41
CA ASN A 424 -17.07 1.09 -6.53
C ASN A 424 -17.07 -0.25 -7.26
N THR A 425 -16.08 -1.09 -6.98
CA THR A 425 -15.85 -2.37 -7.66
C THR A 425 -15.63 -3.51 -6.68
N VAL A 426 -15.75 -4.71 -7.22
CA VAL A 426 -15.36 -5.97 -6.60
C VAL A 426 -14.34 -6.67 -7.49
N LEU A 427 -13.68 -7.70 -6.99
CA LEU A 427 -12.69 -8.49 -7.72
C LEU A 427 -13.14 -8.87 -9.14
N ASP A 428 -14.40 -9.33 -9.32
CA ASP A 428 -14.89 -9.80 -10.62
C ASP A 428 -14.92 -8.71 -11.70
N ASP A 429 -15.12 -7.43 -11.33
CA ASP A 429 -15.11 -6.31 -12.26
C ASP A 429 -13.74 -6.13 -12.95
N LEU A 430 -12.66 -6.48 -12.27
CA LEU A 430 -11.31 -6.48 -12.83
C LEU A 430 -11.05 -7.76 -13.64
N LEU A 431 -11.42 -8.93 -13.10
CA LEU A 431 -11.12 -10.22 -13.75
C LEU A 431 -11.75 -10.32 -15.12
N VAL A 432 -12.99 -9.83 -15.30
CA VAL A 432 -13.69 -9.87 -16.59
C VAL A 432 -12.92 -9.09 -17.68
N GLU A 433 -12.28 -7.99 -17.32
CA GLU A 433 -11.51 -7.19 -18.29
C GLU A 433 -10.16 -7.85 -18.60
N LEU A 434 -9.51 -8.46 -17.60
CA LEU A 434 -8.28 -9.22 -17.80
C LEU A 434 -8.49 -10.45 -18.70
N GLU A 435 -9.57 -11.19 -18.51
CA GLU A 435 -9.92 -12.31 -19.40
C GLU A 435 -10.18 -11.83 -20.84
N ARG A 436 -10.90 -10.72 -20.99
CA ARG A 436 -11.23 -10.17 -22.31
C ARG A 436 -10.01 -9.71 -23.07
N THR A 437 -9.01 -9.10 -22.42
CA THR A 437 -7.81 -8.58 -23.10
C THR A 437 -6.74 -9.65 -23.30
N SER A 438 -6.61 -10.62 -22.40
CA SER A 438 -5.56 -11.65 -22.46
C SER A 438 -5.98 -12.95 -23.14
N GLY A 439 -7.28 -13.26 -23.16
CA GLY A 439 -7.80 -14.54 -23.64
C GLY A 439 -7.45 -15.73 -22.72
N ARG A 440 -6.99 -15.48 -21.49
CA ARG A 440 -6.64 -16.52 -20.50
C ARG A 440 -7.75 -16.70 -19.46
N ASP A 441 -7.82 -17.86 -18.83
CA ASP A 441 -8.75 -18.15 -17.72
C ASP A 441 -8.21 -17.54 -16.42
N VAL A 442 -8.43 -16.23 -16.27
CA VAL A 442 -7.91 -15.45 -15.14
C VAL A 442 -8.67 -15.76 -13.86
N ARG A 443 -9.97 -16.11 -13.95
CA ARG A 443 -10.77 -16.50 -12.78
C ARG A 443 -10.27 -17.78 -12.13
N ALA A 444 -9.98 -18.83 -12.92
CA ALA A 444 -9.41 -20.07 -12.38
C ALA A 444 -8.03 -19.86 -11.74
N TRP A 445 -7.23 -18.95 -12.30
CA TRP A 445 -5.95 -18.55 -11.73
C TRP A 445 -6.15 -17.75 -10.42
N SER A 446 -7.04 -16.77 -10.42
CA SER A 446 -7.39 -15.92 -9.29
C SER A 446 -7.88 -16.73 -8.08
N ALA A 447 -8.78 -17.70 -8.28
CA ALA A 447 -9.30 -18.56 -7.22
C ALA A 447 -8.20 -19.29 -6.45
N LYS A 448 -7.09 -19.66 -7.12
CA LYS A 448 -5.93 -20.28 -6.47
C LYS A 448 -5.01 -19.27 -5.79
N TRP A 449 -4.85 -18.06 -6.33
CA TRP A 449 -3.89 -17.10 -5.84
C TRP A 449 -4.45 -16.09 -4.84
N LEU A 450 -5.64 -15.55 -5.10
CA LEU A 450 -6.22 -14.49 -4.29
C LEU A 450 -7.09 -15.02 -3.15
N GLU A 451 -7.69 -16.19 -3.32
CA GLU A 451 -8.69 -16.73 -2.38
C GLU A 451 -8.13 -17.84 -1.49
N THR A 452 -6.83 -18.13 -1.55
CA THR A 452 -6.18 -19.14 -0.71
C THR A 452 -4.96 -18.60 0.00
N ALA A 453 -4.74 -19.02 1.26
CA ALA A 453 -3.60 -18.65 2.09
C ALA A 453 -2.38 -19.55 1.86
N GLY A 454 -1.22 -19.12 2.39
CA GLY A 454 0.02 -19.88 2.40
C GLY A 454 0.90 -19.69 1.16
N VAL A 455 2.14 -20.18 1.24
CA VAL A 455 3.19 -20.07 0.22
C VAL A 455 3.66 -21.46 -0.23
N ASN A 456 3.78 -21.65 -1.55
CA ASN A 456 4.33 -22.87 -2.12
C ASN A 456 5.86 -22.89 -2.05
N THR A 457 6.43 -24.09 -2.10
CA THR A 457 7.87 -24.29 -2.27
C THR A 457 8.11 -24.89 -3.66
N LEU A 458 9.04 -24.32 -4.40
CA LEU A 458 9.50 -24.80 -5.70
C LEU A 458 10.94 -25.30 -5.56
N ALA A 459 11.17 -26.58 -5.85
CA ALA A 459 12.47 -27.23 -5.72
C ALA A 459 12.96 -27.74 -7.06
N VAL A 460 14.25 -27.56 -7.33
CA VAL A 460 14.92 -28.09 -8.53
C VAL A 460 15.31 -29.55 -8.32
N GLU A 461 14.87 -30.43 -9.23
CA GLU A 461 15.32 -31.82 -9.35
C GLU A 461 16.07 -31.96 -10.67
N VAL A 462 17.38 -32.26 -10.61
CA VAL A 462 18.23 -32.34 -11.81
C VAL A 462 19.12 -33.53 -11.78
N GLU A 463 19.17 -34.25 -12.92
CA GLU A 463 20.09 -35.36 -13.17
C GLU A 463 20.96 -35.04 -14.37
N ASN A 464 22.18 -35.62 -14.38
CA ASN A 464 23.13 -35.43 -15.46
C ASN A 464 23.52 -36.77 -16.09
N ASP A 465 23.84 -36.76 -17.38
CA ASP A 465 24.47 -37.87 -18.09
C ASP A 465 25.98 -37.97 -17.75
N GLU A 466 26.63 -39.03 -18.26
CA GLU A 466 28.07 -39.25 -18.07
C GLU A 466 28.94 -38.13 -18.68
N ALA A 467 28.43 -37.41 -19.67
CA ALA A 467 29.14 -36.29 -20.30
C ALA A 467 28.94 -34.97 -19.54
N GLY A 468 28.12 -34.97 -18.47
CA GLY A 468 27.80 -33.82 -17.64
C GLY A 468 26.80 -32.89 -18.29
N ASN A 469 25.94 -33.38 -19.17
CA ASN A 469 24.79 -32.66 -19.66
C ASN A 469 23.56 -33.02 -18.83
N ILE A 470 22.56 -32.12 -18.78
CA ILE A 470 21.30 -32.37 -18.11
C ILE A 470 20.57 -33.51 -18.83
N SER A 471 20.33 -34.62 -18.14
CA SER A 471 19.55 -35.76 -18.63
C SER A 471 18.09 -35.67 -18.20
N SER A 472 17.81 -34.98 -17.07
CA SER A 472 16.46 -34.70 -16.56
C SER A 472 16.48 -33.41 -15.77
N LEU A 473 15.46 -32.56 -15.94
CA LEU A 473 15.19 -31.39 -15.10
C LEU A 473 13.72 -31.33 -14.81
N GLY A 474 13.37 -31.31 -13.53
CA GLY A 474 12.02 -31.13 -13.02
C GLY A 474 11.97 -30.04 -11.96
N ILE A 475 10.82 -29.36 -11.91
CA ILE A 475 10.49 -28.44 -10.83
C ILE A 475 9.38 -29.06 -10.01
N ARG A 476 9.72 -29.47 -8.79
CA ARG A 476 8.76 -30.01 -7.83
C ARG A 476 8.12 -28.90 -7.04
N GLN A 477 6.79 -28.85 -7.05
CA GLN A 477 6.02 -27.95 -6.23
C GLN A 477 5.45 -28.70 -5.00
N SER A 478 5.49 -28.05 -3.84
CA SER A 478 4.88 -28.53 -2.60
C SER A 478 4.22 -27.38 -1.84
N TYR A 479 3.44 -27.74 -0.82
CA TYR A 479 2.74 -26.82 0.07
C TYR A 479 3.05 -27.14 1.53
N ALA A 480 2.78 -26.19 2.44
CA ALA A 480 2.85 -26.41 3.88
C ALA A 480 1.59 -27.14 4.38
N GLU A 481 1.71 -27.91 5.46
CA GLU A 481 0.58 -28.57 6.12
C GLU A 481 -0.49 -27.54 6.50
N GLY A 482 -1.74 -27.82 6.20
CA GLY A 482 -2.88 -26.92 6.40
C GLY A 482 -3.15 -25.94 5.25
N PHE A 483 -2.31 -25.95 4.19
CA PHE A 483 -2.43 -25.04 3.02
C PHE A 483 -2.26 -25.82 1.70
N GLU A 484 -3.07 -26.85 1.48
CA GLU A 484 -2.94 -27.88 0.44
C GLU A 484 -3.31 -27.36 -0.96
N THR A 485 -2.83 -26.18 -1.34
CA THR A 485 -3.09 -25.59 -2.65
C THR A 485 -1.82 -25.59 -3.50
N LEU A 486 -1.84 -26.31 -4.63
CA LEU A 486 -0.84 -26.16 -5.70
C LEU A 486 -1.29 -25.05 -6.65
N ARG A 487 -0.43 -24.04 -6.83
CA ARG A 487 -0.72 -22.85 -7.64
C ARG A 487 0.03 -22.89 -8.96
N PRO A 488 -0.53 -22.37 -10.05
CA PRO A 488 0.23 -22.14 -11.27
C PRO A 488 1.20 -20.97 -11.06
N HIS A 489 2.48 -21.15 -11.47
CA HIS A 489 3.49 -20.11 -11.40
C HIS A 489 4.03 -19.79 -12.79
N ARG A 490 4.33 -18.51 -13.05
CA ARG A 490 5.16 -18.07 -14.15
C ARG A 490 6.55 -17.78 -13.61
N ALA A 491 7.56 -18.45 -14.12
CA ALA A 491 8.93 -18.34 -13.63
C ALA A 491 9.97 -18.36 -14.76
N VAL A 492 11.17 -17.90 -14.44
CA VAL A 492 12.33 -17.98 -15.29
C VAL A 492 13.40 -18.84 -14.59
N ILE A 493 14.03 -19.76 -15.33
CA ILE A 493 15.22 -20.47 -14.90
C ILE A 493 16.43 -19.84 -15.59
N GLY A 494 17.36 -19.31 -14.81
CA GLY A 494 18.66 -18.83 -15.27
C GLY A 494 19.73 -19.91 -15.18
N LEU A 495 20.46 -20.14 -16.27
CA LEU A 495 21.63 -21.04 -16.30
C LEU A 495 22.88 -20.16 -16.25
N TYR A 496 23.62 -20.24 -15.14
CA TYR A 496 24.80 -19.41 -14.88
C TYR A 496 26.08 -20.23 -14.92
N ASN A 497 27.12 -19.72 -15.58
CA ASN A 497 28.44 -20.32 -15.63
C ASN A 497 29.52 -19.30 -15.26
N LEU A 498 30.62 -19.76 -14.69
CA LEU A 498 31.79 -18.94 -14.43
C LEU A 498 32.51 -18.64 -15.76
N VAL A 499 32.45 -17.35 -16.15
CA VAL A 499 33.12 -16.83 -17.35
C VAL A 499 34.00 -15.67 -16.92
N ASP A 500 35.30 -15.77 -17.13
CA ASP A 500 36.30 -14.75 -16.77
C ASP A 500 36.19 -14.25 -15.32
N GLY A 501 35.88 -15.16 -14.39
CA GLY A 501 35.76 -14.86 -12.96
C GLY A 501 34.41 -14.23 -12.52
N LYS A 502 33.45 -14.07 -13.43
CA LYS A 502 32.09 -13.65 -13.17
C LYS A 502 31.11 -14.80 -13.34
N LEU A 503 30.07 -14.82 -12.51
CA LEU A 503 28.98 -15.78 -12.65
C LEU A 503 27.94 -15.18 -13.60
N THR A 504 28.03 -15.56 -14.87
CA THR A 504 27.25 -14.94 -15.97
C THR A 504 26.12 -15.86 -16.39
N ARG A 505 24.92 -15.29 -16.60
CA ARG A 505 23.78 -16.02 -17.17
C ARG A 505 24.03 -16.31 -18.64
N THR A 506 24.18 -17.57 -18.98
CA THR A 506 24.50 -18.06 -20.35
C THR A 506 23.25 -18.53 -21.09
N ASP A 507 22.18 -18.86 -20.37
CA ASP A 507 20.91 -19.27 -20.96
C ASP A 507 19.73 -18.90 -20.05
N ARG A 508 18.50 -18.80 -20.62
CA ARG A 508 17.26 -18.41 -19.96
C ARG A 508 16.13 -19.28 -20.47
N ILE A 509 15.40 -19.90 -19.56
CA ILE A 509 14.21 -20.71 -19.86
C ILE A 509 13.03 -20.09 -19.10
N GLU A 510 12.02 -19.68 -19.83
CA GLU A 510 10.77 -19.15 -19.25
C GLU A 510 9.67 -20.19 -19.37
N LEU A 511 8.94 -20.46 -18.27
CA LEU A 511 7.97 -21.53 -18.23
C LEU A 511 6.82 -21.27 -17.29
N ASP A 512 5.71 -21.94 -17.55
CA ASP A 512 4.62 -22.11 -16.60
C ASP A 512 4.86 -23.38 -15.77
N ILE A 513 4.77 -23.27 -14.45
CA ILE A 513 4.87 -24.37 -13.50
C ILE A 513 3.47 -24.67 -12.98
N ASP A 514 2.98 -25.90 -13.13
CA ASP A 514 1.68 -26.32 -12.65
C ASP A 514 1.71 -27.77 -12.13
N GLY A 515 0.86 -28.06 -11.14
CA GLY A 515 0.81 -29.36 -10.49
C GLY A 515 2.00 -29.65 -9.59
N GLU A 516 2.22 -30.90 -9.23
CA GLU A 516 3.29 -31.34 -8.30
C GLU A 516 4.67 -31.37 -8.96
N LEU A 517 4.75 -31.63 -10.25
CA LEU A 517 6.01 -31.76 -10.99
C LEU A 517 5.85 -31.22 -12.41
N THR A 518 6.66 -30.26 -12.74
CA THR A 518 6.78 -29.72 -14.11
C THR A 518 8.13 -30.13 -14.70
N VAL A 519 8.12 -30.86 -15.81
CA VAL A 519 9.32 -31.26 -16.55
C VAL A 519 9.77 -30.12 -17.46
N VAL A 520 11.06 -29.79 -17.43
CA VAL A 520 11.67 -28.71 -18.22
C VAL A 520 12.40 -29.32 -19.43
N GLU A 521 11.64 -29.64 -20.47
CA GLU A 521 12.15 -30.30 -21.70
C GLU A 521 13.27 -29.50 -22.37
N GLU A 522 13.17 -28.15 -22.37
CA GLU A 522 14.17 -27.27 -23.02
C GLU A 522 15.56 -27.32 -22.39
N ALA A 523 15.69 -27.85 -21.18
CA ALA A 523 16.97 -27.97 -20.49
C ALA A 523 17.72 -29.26 -20.86
N ILE A 524 17.02 -30.28 -21.39
CA ILE A 524 17.60 -31.60 -21.65
C ILE A 524 18.64 -31.52 -22.76
N GLY A 525 19.81 -32.14 -22.51
CA GLY A 525 20.95 -32.10 -23.40
C GLY A 525 21.84 -30.87 -23.28
N LYS A 526 21.41 -29.83 -22.56
CA LYS A 526 22.26 -28.66 -22.27
C LYS A 526 23.32 -29.03 -21.26
N LYS A 527 24.50 -28.38 -21.34
CA LYS A 527 25.55 -28.53 -20.34
C LYS A 527 25.04 -28.11 -18.96
N ARG A 528 25.31 -28.94 -17.94
CA ARG A 528 24.99 -28.62 -16.56
C ARG A 528 25.68 -27.32 -16.13
N PRO A 529 24.94 -26.22 -15.79
CA PRO A 529 25.56 -24.96 -15.38
C PRO A 529 26.20 -25.06 -13.99
N ASP A 530 27.00 -24.05 -13.63
CA ASP A 530 27.57 -23.93 -12.30
C ASP A 530 26.52 -23.55 -11.26
N LEU A 531 25.57 -22.66 -11.64
CA LEU A 531 24.37 -22.32 -10.86
C LEU A 531 23.15 -22.44 -11.76
N LEU A 532 22.17 -23.23 -11.34
CA LEU A 532 20.81 -23.27 -11.90
C LEU A 532 19.89 -22.49 -10.97
N LEU A 533 19.48 -21.30 -11.40
CA LEU A 533 18.67 -20.38 -10.59
C LEU A 533 17.21 -20.41 -11.03
N LEU A 534 16.37 -21.10 -10.25
CA LEU A 534 14.93 -21.08 -10.41
C LEU A 534 14.38 -19.73 -9.92
N ASN A 535 13.42 -19.16 -10.64
CA ASN A 535 12.84 -17.85 -10.41
C ASN A 535 13.83 -16.68 -10.55
N ASP A 536 14.77 -16.79 -11.49
CA ASP A 536 15.89 -15.84 -11.72
C ASP A 536 15.48 -14.36 -11.82
N GLU A 537 14.33 -14.08 -12.41
CA GLU A 537 13.78 -12.71 -12.55
C GLU A 537 12.78 -12.35 -11.44
N ASP A 538 12.66 -13.20 -10.43
CA ASP A 538 11.78 -13.02 -9.26
C ASP A 538 10.30 -12.79 -9.60
N LEU A 539 9.79 -13.46 -10.65
CA LEU A 539 8.40 -13.34 -11.07
C LEU A 539 7.43 -14.08 -10.14
N ALA A 540 7.80 -15.29 -9.70
CA ALA A 540 6.95 -16.13 -8.87
C ALA A 540 6.98 -15.71 -7.39
N TYR A 541 5.84 -15.84 -6.71
CA TYR A 541 5.74 -15.80 -5.26
C TYR A 541 5.81 -17.23 -4.71
N ALA A 542 7.00 -17.68 -4.34
CA ALA A 542 7.24 -19.02 -3.81
C ALA A 542 8.58 -19.08 -3.09
N LYS A 543 8.72 -20.00 -2.13
CA LYS A 543 10.03 -20.36 -1.56
C LYS A 543 10.79 -21.18 -2.58
N ILE A 544 12.02 -20.79 -2.86
CA ILE A 544 12.87 -21.46 -3.84
C ILE A 544 13.86 -22.40 -3.14
N ARG A 545 14.03 -23.61 -3.68
CA ARG A 545 15.05 -24.58 -3.22
C ARG A 545 16.01 -24.87 -4.35
N LEU A 546 17.24 -24.45 -4.15
CA LEU A 546 18.35 -24.72 -5.07
C LEU A 546 18.90 -26.12 -4.84
N ASP A 547 19.46 -26.72 -5.89
CA ASP A 547 20.23 -27.94 -5.78
C ASP A 547 21.60 -27.70 -5.10
N GLU A 548 22.23 -28.76 -4.61
CA GLU A 548 23.46 -28.67 -3.81
C GLU A 548 24.62 -28.00 -4.55
N ARG A 549 24.85 -28.32 -5.85
CA ARG A 549 25.88 -27.66 -6.66
C ARG A 549 25.65 -26.16 -6.78
N SER A 550 24.40 -25.76 -7.01
CA SER A 550 24.01 -24.34 -7.09
C SER A 550 24.22 -23.61 -5.75
N ILE A 551 23.92 -24.26 -4.61
CA ILE A 551 24.19 -23.71 -3.27
C ILE A 551 25.71 -23.52 -3.06
N GLU A 552 26.53 -24.50 -3.40
CA GLU A 552 28.00 -24.41 -3.25
C GLU A 552 28.60 -23.30 -4.12
N THR A 553 28.09 -23.16 -5.35
CA THR A 553 28.49 -22.07 -6.26
C THR A 553 28.08 -20.72 -5.73
N ALA A 554 26.86 -20.59 -5.24
CA ALA A 554 26.36 -19.35 -4.66
C ALA A 554 27.17 -18.89 -3.44
N ILE A 555 27.51 -19.80 -2.52
CA ILE A 555 28.34 -19.50 -1.34
C ILE A 555 29.67 -18.85 -1.75
N LYS A 556 30.25 -19.22 -2.89
CA LYS A 556 31.54 -18.73 -3.35
C LYS A 556 31.46 -17.50 -4.26
N HIS A 557 30.38 -17.40 -5.06
CA HIS A 557 30.34 -16.55 -6.24
C HIS A 557 29.07 -15.71 -6.37
N LEU A 558 28.19 -15.66 -5.36
CA LEU A 558 26.95 -14.85 -5.43
C LEU A 558 27.23 -13.38 -5.78
N GLY A 559 28.25 -12.80 -5.16
CA GLY A 559 28.66 -11.41 -5.41
C GLY A 559 29.25 -11.16 -6.80
N ASP A 560 29.46 -12.21 -7.61
CA ASP A 560 29.96 -12.12 -8.99
C ASP A 560 28.82 -12.11 -10.03
N ILE A 561 27.53 -12.17 -9.59
CA ILE A 561 26.34 -12.00 -10.43
C ILE A 561 26.06 -10.50 -10.59
N ASP A 562 25.97 -10.03 -11.83
CA ASP A 562 25.69 -8.61 -12.12
C ASP A 562 24.25 -8.18 -11.75
N SER A 563 23.24 -9.06 -11.93
CA SER A 563 21.84 -8.78 -11.63
C SER A 563 21.57 -8.73 -10.13
N SER A 564 21.15 -7.56 -9.61
CA SER A 564 20.74 -7.39 -8.21
C SER A 564 19.49 -8.21 -7.87
N VAL A 565 18.54 -8.36 -8.81
CA VAL A 565 17.35 -9.21 -8.65
C VAL A 565 17.74 -10.69 -8.49
N ALA A 566 18.59 -11.20 -9.36
CA ALA A 566 19.07 -12.59 -9.28
C ALA A 566 19.80 -12.85 -7.95
N ARG A 567 20.65 -11.91 -7.50
CA ARG A 567 21.27 -12.00 -6.16
C ARG A 567 20.22 -12.02 -5.06
N GLY A 568 19.19 -11.17 -5.16
CA GLY A 568 18.05 -11.11 -4.23
C GLY A 568 17.35 -12.46 -4.08
N VAL A 569 17.06 -13.14 -5.21
CA VAL A 569 16.46 -14.49 -5.20
C VAL A 569 17.35 -15.51 -4.48
N VAL A 570 18.64 -15.49 -4.73
CA VAL A 570 19.60 -16.42 -4.06
C VAL A 570 19.66 -16.10 -2.55
N TRP A 571 19.77 -14.82 -2.18
CA TRP A 571 19.75 -14.40 -0.77
C TRP A 571 18.51 -14.90 -0.04
N GLY A 572 17.31 -14.68 -0.59
CA GLY A 572 16.04 -15.11 -0.03
C GLY A 572 15.90 -16.62 0.03
N SER A 573 16.26 -17.34 -1.05
CA SER A 573 16.22 -18.78 -1.14
C SER A 573 17.06 -19.47 -0.03
N LEU A 574 18.31 -19.03 0.16
CA LEU A 574 19.20 -19.65 1.14
C LEU A 574 18.83 -19.25 2.58
N TRP A 575 18.31 -18.05 2.79
CA TRP A 575 17.72 -17.64 4.07
C TRP A 575 16.52 -18.52 4.46
N ASP A 576 15.56 -18.74 3.55
CA ASP A 576 14.40 -19.60 3.79
C ASP A 576 14.81 -21.06 4.02
N THR A 577 15.84 -21.53 3.32
CA THR A 577 16.36 -22.89 3.48
C THR A 577 16.94 -23.11 4.88
N VAL A 578 17.58 -22.09 5.47
CA VAL A 578 18.06 -22.15 6.87
C VAL A 578 16.90 -22.09 7.85
N ARG A 579 15.94 -21.19 7.64
CA ARG A 579 14.76 -21.07 8.51
C ARG A 579 13.95 -22.36 8.58
N ASP A 580 13.84 -23.06 7.46
CA ASP A 580 13.14 -24.35 7.36
C ASP A 580 14.01 -25.55 7.82
N ALA A 581 15.19 -25.29 8.42
CA ALA A 581 16.13 -26.29 8.91
C ALA A 581 16.62 -27.29 7.85
N GLN A 582 16.62 -26.91 6.57
CA GLN A 582 17.05 -27.74 5.43
C GLN A 582 18.50 -27.48 5.01
N MET A 583 19.16 -26.47 5.63
CA MET A 583 20.58 -26.21 5.41
C MET A 583 21.25 -25.81 6.74
N PRO A 584 22.47 -26.27 7.01
CA PRO A 584 23.22 -25.82 8.20
C PRO A 584 23.41 -24.31 8.21
N ALA A 585 23.05 -23.67 9.33
CA ALA A 585 23.13 -22.22 9.51
C ALA A 585 24.52 -21.64 9.19
N ARG A 586 25.62 -22.39 9.44
CA ARG A 586 26.99 -21.98 9.12
C ARG A 586 27.22 -21.80 7.63
N LYS A 587 26.54 -22.56 6.74
CA LYS A 587 26.64 -22.36 5.29
C LYS A 587 26.06 -20.97 4.89
N TYR A 588 25.02 -20.52 5.56
CA TYR A 588 24.47 -19.16 5.34
C TYR A 588 25.45 -18.08 5.84
N VAL A 589 26.07 -18.30 7.00
CA VAL A 589 27.13 -17.39 7.48
C VAL A 589 28.27 -17.30 6.46
N ASP A 590 28.71 -18.42 5.88
CA ASP A 590 29.74 -18.44 4.83
C ASP A 590 29.28 -17.68 3.58
N LEU A 591 28.04 -17.87 3.14
CA LEU A 591 27.44 -17.12 2.04
C LEU A 591 27.56 -15.60 2.27
N VAL A 592 27.11 -15.12 3.44
CA VAL A 592 27.14 -13.70 3.77
C VAL A 592 28.57 -13.18 3.83
N LEU A 593 29.45 -13.82 4.58
CA LEU A 593 30.84 -13.38 4.77
C LEU A 593 31.64 -13.34 3.47
N ASN A 594 31.36 -14.22 2.52
CA ASN A 594 32.07 -14.27 1.25
C ASN A 594 31.58 -13.25 0.23
N ASN A 595 30.29 -12.80 0.33
CA ASN A 595 29.66 -12.07 -0.75
C ASN A 595 29.15 -10.67 -0.37
N ILE A 596 28.90 -10.40 0.93
CA ILE A 596 28.25 -9.15 1.38
C ILE A 596 29.02 -7.89 0.98
N GLY A 597 30.36 -7.95 0.93
CA GLY A 597 31.20 -6.81 0.52
C GLY A 597 31.09 -6.44 -0.97
N LYS A 598 30.43 -7.26 -1.78
CA LYS A 598 30.14 -6.98 -3.19
C LYS A 598 28.69 -6.60 -3.44
N GLU A 599 27.83 -6.63 -2.41
CA GLU A 599 26.42 -6.27 -2.58
C GLU A 599 26.29 -4.76 -2.79
N THR A 600 25.59 -4.37 -3.84
CA THR A 600 25.41 -2.97 -4.25
C THR A 600 24.02 -2.42 -3.89
N ASN A 601 23.01 -3.28 -3.73
CA ASN A 601 21.69 -2.86 -3.30
C ASN A 601 21.67 -2.59 -1.80
N SER A 602 21.40 -1.34 -1.42
CA SER A 602 21.45 -0.87 -0.03
C SER A 602 20.44 -1.56 0.89
N THR A 603 19.26 -1.88 0.36
CA THR A 603 18.21 -2.60 1.10
C THR A 603 18.58 -4.07 1.29
N ALA A 604 19.06 -4.75 0.25
CA ALA A 604 19.55 -6.12 0.35
C ALA A 604 20.71 -6.22 1.37
N LEU A 605 21.66 -5.29 1.33
CA LEU A 605 22.77 -5.23 2.30
C LEU A 605 22.24 -5.18 3.74
N ARG A 606 21.30 -4.28 4.03
CA ARG A 606 20.69 -4.15 5.37
C ARG A 606 19.97 -5.42 5.79
N THR A 607 19.20 -6.03 4.88
CA THR A 607 18.44 -7.25 5.13
C THR A 607 19.40 -8.42 5.44
N GLN A 608 20.48 -8.58 4.69
CA GLN A 608 21.43 -9.68 4.94
C GLN A 608 22.21 -9.50 6.25
N ILE A 609 22.53 -8.29 6.67
CA ILE A 609 23.13 -8.01 7.99
C ILE A 609 22.16 -8.40 9.11
N ASN A 610 20.87 -8.07 8.98
CA ASN A 610 19.85 -8.46 9.96
C ASN A 610 19.68 -10.01 10.00
N ASN A 611 19.63 -10.66 8.85
CA ASN A 611 19.53 -12.11 8.74
C ASN A 611 20.78 -12.81 9.30
N LEU A 612 21.97 -12.27 9.09
CA LEU A 612 23.21 -12.76 9.71
C LEU A 612 23.13 -12.68 11.23
N SER A 613 22.70 -11.53 11.77
CA SER A 613 22.51 -11.35 13.22
C SER A 613 21.52 -12.38 13.78
N ALA A 614 20.35 -12.55 13.14
CA ALA A 614 19.35 -13.56 13.53
C ALA A 614 19.92 -14.98 13.46
N THR A 615 20.71 -15.28 12.41
CA THR A 615 21.37 -16.60 12.24
C THR A 615 22.31 -16.90 13.39
N LEU A 616 23.17 -15.94 13.75
CA LEU A 616 24.15 -16.08 14.83
C LEU A 616 23.50 -16.22 16.23
N HIS A 617 22.31 -15.65 16.42
CA HIS A 617 21.60 -15.71 17.69
C HIS A 617 20.73 -16.97 17.83
N SER A 618 20.01 -17.34 16.77
CA SER A 618 18.90 -18.29 16.86
C SER A 618 19.11 -19.60 16.11
N PHE A 619 19.84 -19.60 14.99
CA PHE A 619 19.93 -20.78 14.10
C PHE A 619 21.24 -21.54 14.20
N VAL A 620 22.34 -20.93 14.64
CA VAL A 620 23.59 -21.62 14.91
C VAL A 620 23.48 -22.44 16.20
N ALA A 621 23.88 -23.71 16.14
CA ALA A 621 23.88 -24.61 17.27
C ALA A 621 24.65 -24.00 18.46
N PRO A 622 24.16 -24.13 19.71
CA PRO A 622 24.74 -23.47 20.88
C PRO A 622 26.27 -23.70 21.04
N GLU A 623 26.74 -24.93 20.79
CA GLU A 623 28.14 -25.30 20.90
C GLU A 623 29.05 -24.65 19.86
N ALA A 624 28.54 -24.27 18.71
CA ALA A 624 29.27 -23.61 17.61
C ALA A 624 29.08 -22.08 17.60
N ARG A 625 28.23 -21.54 18.46
CA ARG A 625 27.77 -20.14 18.36
C ARG A 625 28.88 -19.14 18.62
N GLU A 626 29.71 -19.37 19.65
CA GLU A 626 30.79 -18.45 20.00
C GLU A 626 31.87 -18.40 18.90
N GLU A 627 32.31 -19.55 18.43
CA GLU A 627 33.28 -19.66 17.31
C GLU A 627 32.76 -18.97 16.05
N THR A 628 31.47 -19.19 15.72
CA THR A 628 30.87 -18.60 14.51
C THR A 628 30.73 -17.07 14.64
N ARG A 629 30.42 -16.55 15.83
CA ARG A 629 30.37 -15.11 16.10
C ARG A 629 31.75 -14.45 15.98
N HIS A 630 32.79 -15.05 16.54
CA HIS A 630 34.16 -14.55 16.39
C HIS A 630 34.56 -14.49 14.92
N ARG A 631 34.29 -15.53 14.16
CA ARG A 631 34.58 -15.56 12.71
C ARG A 631 33.81 -14.49 11.93
N ALA A 632 32.57 -14.20 12.32
CA ALA A 632 31.78 -13.14 11.69
C ALA A 632 32.25 -11.74 12.07
N ALA A 633 32.78 -11.55 13.29
CA ALA A 633 33.29 -10.25 13.75
C ALA A 633 34.67 -9.91 13.15
N ASP A 634 35.47 -10.90 12.79
CA ASP A 634 36.81 -10.73 12.24
C ASP A 634 36.82 -10.38 10.73
N ARG A 635 35.67 -10.43 10.06
CA ARG A 635 35.50 -10.16 8.62
C ARG A 635 34.53 -9.01 8.38
#